data_fb4f2c25091fc461b7f9746d3f33cd6c
#
_entry.id   fb4f2c25091fc461b7f9746d3f33cd6c
#
_cell.length_a   1.000
_cell.length_b   1.000
_cell.length_c   1.000
_cell.angle_alpha   90.00
_cell.angle_beta   90.00
_cell.angle_gamma   90.00
#
_symmetry.space_group_name_H-M   'P 1'
#
loop_
_entity.id
_entity.type
_entity.pdbx_description
1 polymer ?
#
loop_
_entity_poly.entity_id
_entity_poly.type
_entity_poly.pdbx_seq_one_letter_code
_entity_poly.pdbx_strand_id
1 'polypeptide(L)'
;MGLHRLDGAGLDVKQCLPPPRDWTEREERRRTFWFAFCEDRYASIGTGWPMTIDEKDILTDLPASDEAFEMSKPERTQSLSDAMSPSGASKLSAFAGVVLMACLFGRNLIHLHRPDADERDNDLNGEFWKRHRNMDNILLNTSLSMPSHLKLPNGLSNPNIVFTNMNIHTSTICLHQAAIYKADKNHLPASISAESKVRCITAANEIASIMRMISHMDLSAVCFMFNFPASP
;
A
#
# COMPACT_ATOMS: atom_id res chain seq x y z
N MET A 1 3.38 -17.67 -15.37
CA MET A 1 2.26 -18.47 -14.82
C MET A 1 0.88 -17.81 -15.02
N GLY A 2 0.77 -16.54 -15.34
CA GLY A 2 -0.50 -15.84 -15.61
C GLY A 2 -1.32 -15.45 -14.37
N LEU A 3 -0.73 -15.56 -13.16
CA LEU A 3 -1.45 -15.30 -11.90
C LEU A 3 -1.92 -13.85 -11.73
N HIS A 4 -1.35 -12.90 -12.46
CA HIS A 4 -1.78 -11.50 -12.48
C HIS A 4 -3.11 -11.27 -13.24
N ARG A 5 -3.67 -12.30 -13.88
CA ARG A 5 -4.88 -12.23 -14.71
C ARG A 5 -5.90 -13.31 -14.38
N LEU A 6 -6.01 -13.70 -13.12
CA LEU A 6 -6.91 -14.80 -12.69
C LEU A 6 -8.39 -14.45 -12.87
N ASP A 7 -8.76 -13.18 -12.76
CA ASP A 7 -10.14 -12.72 -12.77
C ASP A 7 -10.50 -11.93 -14.04
N GLY A 8 -9.55 -11.82 -14.99
CA GLY A 8 -9.77 -11.15 -16.28
C GLY A 8 -10.74 -11.92 -17.18
N ALA A 9 -11.83 -11.27 -17.59
CA ALA A 9 -12.78 -11.85 -18.54
C ALA A 9 -12.30 -11.67 -19.98
N GLY A 10 -12.51 -12.67 -20.83
CA GLY A 10 -12.39 -12.57 -22.30
C GLY A 10 -10.97 -12.51 -22.85
N LEU A 11 -9.97 -12.79 -22.06
CA LEU A 11 -8.60 -12.88 -22.54
C LEU A 11 -8.23 -14.33 -22.82
N ASP A 12 -8.06 -14.68 -24.09
CA ASP A 12 -7.41 -15.92 -24.53
C ASP A 12 -5.91 -15.94 -24.15
N VAL A 13 -5.64 -15.71 -22.86
CA VAL A 13 -4.28 -15.80 -22.35
C VAL A 13 -4.01 -17.27 -22.09
N LYS A 14 -3.13 -17.85 -22.91
CA LYS A 14 -2.60 -19.19 -22.67
C LYS A 14 -1.96 -19.26 -21.30
N GLN A 15 -2.70 -19.72 -20.30
CA GLN A 15 -2.19 -19.89 -18.96
C GLN A 15 -1.31 -21.14 -18.90
N CYS A 16 -0.15 -21.04 -18.26
CA CYS A 16 0.74 -22.19 -18.06
C CYS A 16 0.20 -23.18 -17.03
N LEU A 17 -0.74 -22.75 -16.19
CA LEU A 17 -1.38 -23.58 -15.17
C LEU A 17 -2.76 -24.03 -15.68
N PRO A 18 -3.19 -25.25 -15.35
CA PRO A 18 -4.56 -25.68 -15.61
C PRO A 18 -5.55 -24.78 -14.86
N PRO A 19 -6.83 -24.72 -15.29
CA PRO A 19 -7.87 -24.02 -14.53
C PRO A 19 -7.88 -24.46 -13.05
N PRO A 20 -8.15 -23.54 -12.10
CA PRO A 20 -8.29 -23.92 -10.69
C PRO A 20 -9.45 -24.91 -10.54
N ARG A 21 -9.27 -25.93 -9.71
CA ARG A 21 -10.25 -26.99 -9.46
C ARG A 21 -11.49 -26.47 -8.75
N ASP A 22 -11.28 -25.52 -7.84
CA ASP A 22 -12.31 -24.94 -6.99
C ASP A 22 -11.95 -23.49 -6.61
N TRP A 23 -12.83 -22.87 -5.83
CA TRP A 23 -12.62 -21.51 -5.34
C TRP A 23 -11.39 -21.37 -4.44
N THR A 24 -11.12 -22.38 -3.61
CA THR A 24 -9.99 -22.37 -2.66
C THR A 24 -8.66 -22.35 -3.41
N GLU A 25 -8.50 -23.22 -4.42
CA GLU A 25 -7.28 -23.19 -5.26
C GLU A 25 -7.14 -21.87 -6.02
N ARG A 26 -8.27 -21.27 -6.48
CA ARG A 26 -8.24 -19.95 -7.10
C ARG A 26 -7.76 -18.89 -6.12
N GLU A 27 -8.25 -18.93 -4.88
CA GLU A 27 -7.84 -17.99 -3.82
C GLU A 27 -6.38 -18.20 -3.39
N GLU A 28 -5.87 -19.44 -3.33
CA GLU A 28 -4.45 -19.72 -3.09
C GLU A 28 -3.58 -19.07 -4.16
N ARG A 29 -3.95 -19.21 -5.43
CA ARG A 29 -3.24 -18.58 -6.56
C ARG A 29 -3.30 -17.06 -6.48
N ARG A 30 -4.42 -16.49 -6.08
CA ARG A 30 -4.62 -15.06 -5.87
C ARG A 30 -3.71 -14.55 -4.75
N ARG A 31 -3.70 -15.21 -3.60
CA ARG A 31 -2.83 -14.89 -2.46
C ARG A 31 -1.36 -15.00 -2.83
N THR A 32 -0.97 -16.03 -3.55
CA THR A 32 0.41 -16.22 -4.05
C THR A 32 0.85 -15.06 -4.94
N PHE A 33 -0.01 -14.63 -5.87
CA PHE A 33 0.29 -13.48 -6.72
C PHE A 33 0.46 -12.19 -5.90
N TRP A 34 -0.48 -11.91 -4.99
CA TRP A 34 -0.45 -10.68 -4.21
C TRP A 34 0.68 -10.67 -3.19
N PHE A 35 1.08 -11.82 -2.67
CA PHE A 35 2.28 -11.91 -1.85
C PHE A 35 3.53 -11.53 -2.66
N ALA A 36 3.70 -12.09 -3.86
CA ALA A 36 4.81 -11.73 -4.75
C ALA A 36 4.80 -10.24 -5.15
N PHE A 37 3.60 -9.65 -5.34
CA PHE A 37 3.45 -8.23 -5.58
C PHE A 37 3.92 -7.38 -4.38
N CYS A 38 3.56 -7.76 -3.17
CA CYS A 38 4.01 -7.07 -1.96
C CYS A 38 5.54 -7.13 -1.84
N GLU A 39 6.14 -8.31 -2.05
CA GLU A 39 7.60 -8.49 -2.04
C GLU A 39 8.29 -7.60 -3.08
N ASP A 40 7.78 -7.55 -4.32
CA ASP A 40 8.30 -6.67 -5.37
C ASP A 40 8.29 -5.20 -4.93
N ARG A 41 7.22 -4.74 -4.28
CA ARG A 41 7.08 -3.36 -3.81
C ARG A 41 8.02 -3.05 -2.64
N TYR A 42 7.99 -3.87 -1.60
CA TYR A 42 8.78 -3.62 -0.39
C TYR A 42 10.29 -3.82 -0.61
N ALA A 43 10.69 -4.81 -1.42
CA ALA A 43 12.08 -4.97 -1.81
C ALA A 43 12.59 -3.76 -2.60
N SER A 44 11.80 -3.23 -3.54
CA SER A 44 12.16 -2.04 -4.32
C SER A 44 12.34 -0.80 -3.44
N ILE A 45 11.52 -0.65 -2.38
CA ILE A 45 11.64 0.45 -1.41
C ILE A 45 12.97 0.36 -0.66
N GLY A 46 13.35 -0.82 -0.18
CA GLY A 46 14.56 -1.03 0.61
C GLY A 46 15.84 -0.95 -0.21
N THR A 47 15.81 -1.36 -1.46
CA THR A 47 17.00 -1.47 -2.33
C THR A 47 17.15 -0.33 -3.34
N GLY A 48 16.10 0.41 -3.61
CA GLY A 48 16.04 1.38 -4.71
C GLY A 48 15.94 0.74 -6.10
N TRP A 49 15.71 -0.56 -6.18
CA TRP A 49 15.56 -1.26 -7.46
C TRP A 49 14.22 -0.97 -8.12
N PRO A 50 14.12 -1.05 -9.45
CA PRO A 50 12.85 -0.85 -10.14
C PRO A 50 11.84 -1.93 -9.74
N MET A 51 10.59 -1.53 -9.58
CA MET A 51 9.47 -2.46 -9.47
C MET A 51 9.25 -3.19 -10.79
N THR A 52 8.97 -4.49 -10.74
CA THR A 52 8.87 -5.35 -11.92
C THR A 52 7.42 -5.59 -12.37
N ILE A 53 6.45 -5.48 -11.47
CA ILE A 53 5.04 -5.73 -11.77
C ILE A 53 4.34 -4.39 -12.03
N ASP A 54 3.85 -4.18 -13.26
CA ASP A 54 3.02 -2.99 -13.57
C ASP A 54 1.57 -3.23 -13.09
N GLU A 55 1.05 -2.27 -12.33
CA GLU A 55 -0.33 -2.31 -11.81
C GLU A 55 -1.39 -2.38 -12.92
N LYS A 56 -1.09 -1.80 -14.10
CA LYS A 56 -2.00 -1.77 -15.24
C LYS A 56 -2.23 -3.14 -15.87
N ASP A 57 -1.31 -4.07 -15.64
CA ASP A 57 -1.39 -5.43 -16.18
C ASP A 57 -2.15 -6.39 -15.24
N ILE A 58 -2.55 -5.91 -14.06
CA ILE A 58 -3.19 -6.73 -13.04
C ILE A 58 -4.70 -6.79 -13.27
N LEU A 59 -5.19 -8.00 -13.54
CA LEU A 59 -6.60 -8.35 -13.67
C LEU A 59 -7.01 -9.42 -12.64
N THR A 60 -6.26 -9.48 -11.54
CA THR A 60 -6.54 -10.37 -10.41
C THR A 60 -7.14 -9.54 -9.28
N ASP A 61 -8.30 -9.96 -8.79
CA ASP A 61 -8.98 -9.31 -7.67
C ASP A 61 -8.16 -9.42 -6.37
N LEU A 62 -8.45 -8.54 -5.42
CA LEU A 62 -7.82 -8.54 -4.11
C LEU A 62 -8.18 -9.81 -3.31
N PRO A 63 -7.33 -10.22 -2.35
CA PRO A 63 -7.57 -11.41 -1.55
C PRO A 63 -8.86 -11.32 -0.73
N ALA A 64 -9.56 -12.45 -0.63
CA ALA A 64 -10.71 -12.64 0.25
C ALA A 64 -10.28 -12.57 1.73
N SER A 65 -11.26 -12.58 2.66
CA SER A 65 -11.00 -12.67 4.08
C SER A 65 -10.29 -13.99 4.45
N ASP A 66 -9.50 -13.96 5.53
CA ASP A 66 -8.82 -15.16 6.02
C ASP A 66 -9.83 -16.21 6.47
N GLU A 67 -10.94 -15.78 7.09
CA GLU A 67 -12.04 -16.66 7.50
C GLU A 67 -12.68 -17.38 6.30
N ALA A 68 -12.96 -16.64 5.22
CA ALA A 68 -13.53 -17.24 4.01
C ALA A 68 -12.57 -18.26 3.38
N PHE A 69 -11.27 -17.95 3.38
CA PHE A 69 -10.25 -18.84 2.84
C PHE A 69 -10.09 -20.12 3.68
N GLU A 70 -9.98 -20.01 5.01
CA GLU A 70 -9.84 -21.14 5.92
C GLU A 70 -11.05 -22.07 5.89
N MET A 71 -12.25 -21.49 5.78
CA MET A 71 -13.51 -22.25 5.68
C MET A 71 -13.83 -22.74 4.25
N SER A 72 -12.99 -22.45 3.26
CA SER A 72 -13.24 -22.73 1.84
C SER A 72 -14.60 -22.19 1.35
N LYS A 73 -15.03 -21.04 1.88
CA LYS A 73 -16.31 -20.39 1.59
C LYS A 73 -16.11 -19.31 0.52
N PRO A 74 -16.76 -19.46 -0.66
CA PRO A 74 -16.65 -18.46 -1.72
C PRO A 74 -17.06 -17.06 -1.26
N GLU A 75 -16.18 -16.08 -1.45
CA GLU A 75 -16.40 -14.67 -1.17
C GLU A 75 -16.11 -13.85 -2.43
N ARG A 76 -16.95 -12.84 -2.69
CA ARG A 76 -16.74 -11.91 -3.80
C ARG A 76 -15.78 -10.81 -3.34
N THR A 77 -14.72 -10.64 -4.09
CA THR A 77 -13.70 -9.62 -3.85
C THR A 77 -13.79 -8.50 -4.90
N GLN A 78 -12.91 -7.53 -4.84
CA GLN A 78 -12.89 -6.35 -5.70
C GLN A 78 -11.50 -6.20 -6.33
N SER A 79 -11.45 -5.46 -7.45
CA SER A 79 -10.17 -5.12 -8.07
C SER A 79 -9.36 -4.13 -7.21
N LEU A 80 -8.05 -4.05 -7.48
CA LEU A 80 -7.18 -3.04 -6.84
C LEU A 80 -7.65 -1.61 -7.17
N SER A 81 -8.12 -1.35 -8.39
CA SER A 81 -8.63 -0.04 -8.79
C SER A 81 -9.91 0.35 -8.05
N ASP A 82 -10.83 -0.60 -7.83
CA ASP A 82 -12.04 -0.35 -7.05
C ASP A 82 -11.72 -0.02 -5.59
N ALA A 83 -10.73 -0.72 -5.02
CA ALA A 83 -10.28 -0.49 -3.64
C ALA A 83 -9.71 0.93 -3.42
N MET A 84 -9.16 1.54 -4.47
CA MET A 84 -8.63 2.92 -4.42
C MET A 84 -9.72 4.00 -4.62
N SER A 85 -10.94 3.62 -4.92
CA SER A 85 -12.07 4.56 -4.97
C SER A 85 -12.38 5.10 -3.56
N PRO A 86 -13.04 6.26 -3.43
CA PRO A 86 -13.29 6.88 -2.12
C PRO A 86 -13.98 5.99 -1.09
N SER A 87 -14.79 5.02 -1.52
CA SER A 87 -15.47 4.04 -0.66
C SER A 87 -14.90 2.63 -0.74
N GLY A 88 -13.91 2.40 -1.61
CA GLY A 88 -13.39 1.05 -1.91
C GLY A 88 -12.72 0.38 -0.72
N ALA A 89 -12.02 1.14 0.10
CA ALA A 89 -11.35 0.61 1.29
C ALA A 89 -12.33 0.00 2.32
N SER A 90 -13.62 0.34 2.27
CA SER A 90 -14.63 -0.21 3.19
C SER A 90 -14.88 -1.72 3.07
N LYS A 91 -14.44 -2.32 1.98
CA LYS A 91 -14.63 -3.77 1.67
C LYS A 91 -13.34 -4.59 1.74
N LEU A 92 -12.27 -4.02 2.26
CA LEU A 92 -10.97 -4.69 2.31
C LEU A 92 -10.96 -5.80 3.36
N SER A 93 -10.34 -6.93 3.02
CA SER A 93 -9.84 -7.92 3.98
C SER A 93 -8.51 -7.43 4.58
N ALA A 94 -8.05 -8.09 5.66
CA ALA A 94 -6.79 -7.72 6.30
C ALA A 94 -5.60 -7.80 5.33
N PHE A 95 -5.48 -8.89 4.57
CA PHE A 95 -4.42 -9.03 3.58
C PHE A 95 -4.59 -8.08 2.39
N ALA A 96 -5.83 -7.84 1.93
CA ALA A 96 -6.08 -6.84 0.90
C ALA A 96 -5.67 -5.42 1.33
N GLY A 97 -5.77 -5.10 2.62
CA GLY A 97 -5.23 -3.87 3.20
C GLY A 97 -3.72 -3.73 3.02
N VAL A 98 -2.96 -4.81 3.28
CA VAL A 98 -1.51 -4.86 3.04
C VAL A 98 -1.19 -4.64 1.56
N VAL A 99 -1.92 -5.31 0.66
CA VAL A 99 -1.74 -5.16 -0.79
C VAL A 99 -1.99 -3.73 -1.25
N LEU A 100 -3.08 -3.12 -0.78
CA LEU A 100 -3.39 -1.72 -1.09
C LEU A 100 -2.26 -0.80 -0.62
N MET A 101 -1.76 -0.99 0.58
CA MET A 101 -0.65 -0.19 1.11
C MET A 101 0.64 -0.41 0.35
N ALA A 102 0.98 -1.63 -0.05
CA ALA A 102 2.13 -1.92 -0.89
C ALA A 102 2.04 -1.17 -2.24
N CYS A 103 0.86 -1.14 -2.85
CA CYS A 103 0.61 -0.38 -4.06
C CYS A 103 0.80 1.14 -3.86
N LEU A 104 0.17 1.72 -2.83
CA LEU A 104 0.26 3.15 -2.54
C LEU A 104 1.70 3.56 -2.18
N PHE A 105 2.41 2.72 -1.46
CA PHE A 105 3.83 2.94 -1.14
C PHE A 105 4.69 2.91 -2.40
N GLY A 106 4.45 1.95 -3.31
CA GLY A 106 5.12 1.89 -4.61
C GLY A 106 4.87 3.14 -5.47
N ARG A 107 3.64 3.65 -5.51
CA ARG A 107 3.31 4.91 -6.20
C ARG A 107 4.02 6.10 -5.57
N ASN A 108 4.10 6.12 -4.24
CA ASN A 108 4.84 7.15 -3.52
C ASN A 108 6.33 7.11 -3.89
N LEU A 109 6.94 5.92 -3.95
CA LEU A 109 8.32 5.73 -4.36
C LEU A 109 8.58 6.28 -5.80
N ILE A 110 7.67 5.98 -6.73
CA ILE A 110 7.75 6.53 -8.10
C ILE A 110 7.68 8.05 -8.07
N HIS A 111 6.77 8.62 -7.29
CA HIS A 111 6.64 10.06 -7.13
C HIS A 111 7.93 10.72 -6.59
N LEU A 112 8.62 10.04 -5.67
CA LEU A 112 9.82 10.58 -5.02
C LEU A 112 11.08 10.46 -5.88
N HIS A 113 11.23 9.35 -6.63
CA HIS A 113 12.51 8.98 -7.27
C HIS A 113 12.53 9.08 -8.80
N ARG A 114 11.40 9.36 -9.44
CA ARG A 114 11.32 9.55 -10.89
C ARG A 114 10.82 10.96 -11.23
N PRO A 115 11.65 11.99 -11.02
CA PRO A 115 11.29 13.32 -11.45
C PRO A 115 11.21 13.36 -12.98
N ASP A 116 10.19 14.02 -13.52
CA ASP A 116 10.13 14.33 -14.94
C ASP A 116 11.17 15.39 -15.28
N ALA A 117 11.80 15.29 -16.45
CA ALA A 117 12.90 16.19 -16.86
C ALA A 117 12.51 17.68 -16.86
N ASP A 118 11.21 17.98 -17.06
CA ASP A 118 10.66 19.34 -17.10
C ASP A 118 10.00 19.76 -15.78
N GLU A 119 10.23 19.03 -14.69
CA GLU A 119 9.57 19.27 -13.41
C GLU A 119 10.07 20.57 -12.77
N ARG A 120 9.21 21.59 -12.76
CA ARG A 120 9.43 22.86 -12.07
C ARG A 120 9.00 22.72 -10.62
N ASP A 121 9.89 22.24 -9.76
CA ASP A 121 9.63 22.04 -8.33
C ASP A 121 9.28 23.32 -7.56
N ASN A 122 9.62 24.48 -8.14
CA ASN A 122 9.32 25.81 -7.60
C ASN A 122 7.89 26.29 -7.92
N ASP A 123 7.17 25.62 -8.82
CA ASP A 123 5.79 25.93 -9.16
C ASP A 123 4.82 25.06 -8.35
N LEU A 124 4.10 25.67 -7.40
CA LEU A 124 3.10 24.99 -6.57
C LEU A 124 1.92 24.41 -7.38
N ASN A 125 1.72 24.87 -8.62
CA ASN A 125 0.76 24.31 -9.58
C ASN A 125 1.42 23.30 -10.52
N GLY A 126 2.73 23.06 -10.39
CA GLY A 126 3.49 22.09 -11.18
C GLY A 126 3.10 20.64 -10.88
N GLU A 127 3.58 19.74 -11.72
CA GLU A 127 3.20 18.32 -11.70
C GLU A 127 3.60 17.62 -10.39
N PHE A 128 4.77 17.96 -9.81
CA PHE A 128 5.16 17.41 -8.52
C PHE A 128 4.10 17.69 -7.43
N TRP A 129 3.70 18.95 -7.28
CA TRP A 129 2.76 19.38 -6.25
C TRP A 129 1.33 18.86 -6.49
N LYS A 130 0.93 18.71 -7.78
CA LYS A 130 -0.34 18.05 -8.12
C LYS A 130 -0.33 16.58 -7.71
N ARG A 131 0.74 15.83 -8.05
CA ARG A 131 0.89 14.42 -7.66
C ARG A 131 0.97 14.28 -6.14
N HIS A 132 1.70 15.16 -5.46
CA HIS A 132 1.80 15.19 -4.00
C HIS A 132 0.41 15.34 -3.36
N ARG A 133 -0.36 16.35 -3.74
CA ARG A 133 -1.73 16.56 -3.22
C ARG A 133 -2.66 15.39 -3.52
N ASN A 134 -2.56 14.82 -4.71
CA ASN A 134 -3.36 13.65 -5.08
C ASN A 134 -3.03 12.45 -4.19
N MET A 135 -1.74 12.18 -3.97
CA MET A 135 -1.30 11.08 -3.12
C MET A 135 -1.69 11.28 -1.66
N ASP A 136 -1.55 12.51 -1.12
CA ASP A 136 -1.99 12.83 0.24
C ASP A 136 -3.50 12.61 0.41
N ASN A 137 -4.30 13.04 -0.57
CA ASN A 137 -5.74 12.79 -0.57
C ASN A 137 -6.09 11.31 -0.62
N ILE A 138 -5.38 10.50 -1.42
CA ILE A 138 -5.61 9.04 -1.48
C ILE A 138 -5.29 8.41 -0.13
N LEU A 139 -4.16 8.71 0.48
CA LEU A 139 -3.77 8.19 1.79
C LEU A 139 -4.78 8.58 2.87
N LEU A 140 -5.20 9.82 2.90
CA LEU A 140 -6.21 10.32 3.84
C LEU A 140 -7.56 9.60 3.64
N ASN A 141 -8.04 9.52 2.40
CA ASN A 141 -9.30 8.84 2.10
C ASN A 141 -9.25 7.35 2.46
N THR A 142 -8.13 6.67 2.18
CA THR A 142 -7.91 5.27 2.58
C THR A 142 -8.02 5.11 4.09
N SER A 143 -7.34 5.95 4.85
CA SER A 143 -7.39 5.93 6.31
C SER A 143 -8.81 6.17 6.86
N LEU A 144 -9.53 7.14 6.32
CA LEU A 144 -10.87 7.50 6.77
C LEU A 144 -11.92 6.44 6.41
N SER A 145 -11.86 5.89 5.19
CA SER A 145 -12.83 4.92 4.67
C SER A 145 -12.57 3.47 5.11
N MET A 146 -11.43 3.21 5.75
CA MET A 146 -11.10 1.87 6.27
C MET A 146 -12.18 1.38 7.24
N PRO A 147 -12.65 0.12 7.10
CA PRO A 147 -13.69 -0.42 7.97
C PRO A 147 -13.20 -0.55 9.41
N SER A 148 -14.12 -0.52 10.37
CA SER A 148 -13.80 -0.52 11.80
C SER A 148 -12.98 -1.74 12.25
N HIS A 149 -13.19 -2.91 11.64
CA HIS A 149 -12.44 -4.12 11.96
C HIS A 149 -10.99 -4.09 11.49
N LEU A 150 -10.63 -3.20 10.53
CA LEU A 150 -9.25 -2.97 10.09
C LEU A 150 -8.60 -1.76 10.78
N LYS A 151 -9.29 -1.10 11.69
CA LYS A 151 -8.75 0.02 12.49
C LYS A 151 -8.24 -0.48 13.83
N LEU A 152 -7.18 0.15 14.32
CA LEU A 152 -6.72 -0.06 15.68
C LEU A 152 -7.56 0.78 16.67
N PRO A 153 -7.83 0.26 17.90
CA PRO A 153 -7.27 -0.96 18.47
C PRO A 153 -8.03 -2.26 18.12
N ASN A 154 -9.15 -2.23 17.40
CA ASN A 154 -10.02 -3.40 17.19
C ASN A 154 -9.30 -4.57 16.48
N GLY A 155 -8.45 -4.27 15.51
CA GLY A 155 -7.70 -5.28 14.76
C GLY A 155 -6.34 -5.65 15.34
N LEU A 156 -6.06 -5.35 16.60
CA LEU A 156 -4.71 -5.46 17.18
C LEU A 156 -4.13 -6.88 17.15
N SER A 157 -4.96 -7.91 17.23
CA SER A 157 -4.53 -9.31 17.20
C SER A 157 -4.07 -9.80 15.81
N ASN A 158 -4.38 -9.06 14.76
CA ASN A 158 -4.01 -9.44 13.39
C ASN A 158 -2.80 -8.62 12.90
N PRO A 159 -1.63 -9.26 12.66
CA PRO A 159 -0.41 -8.57 12.21
C PRO A 159 -0.60 -7.77 10.92
N ASN A 160 -1.41 -8.25 9.98
CA ASN A 160 -1.68 -7.56 8.71
C ASN A 160 -2.40 -6.22 8.95
N ILE A 161 -3.28 -6.15 9.97
CA ILE A 161 -3.99 -4.92 10.32
C ILE A 161 -3.04 -3.93 10.96
N VAL A 162 -2.21 -4.38 11.90
CA VAL A 162 -1.17 -3.55 12.51
C VAL A 162 -0.24 -2.98 11.42
N PHE A 163 0.25 -3.84 10.55
CA PHE A 163 1.13 -3.46 9.45
C PHE A 163 0.47 -2.44 8.51
N THR A 164 -0.78 -2.66 8.11
CA THR A 164 -1.54 -1.73 7.26
C THR A 164 -1.65 -0.34 7.89
N ASN A 165 -2.02 -0.26 9.18
CA ASN A 165 -2.14 1.01 9.88
C ASN A 165 -0.79 1.73 10.01
N MET A 166 0.29 1.01 10.31
CA MET A 166 1.64 1.61 10.36
C MET A 166 2.08 2.14 8.99
N ASN A 167 1.80 1.41 7.91
CA ASN A 167 2.18 1.82 6.56
C ASN A 167 1.48 3.09 6.07
N ILE A 168 0.23 3.34 6.47
CA ILE A 168 -0.47 4.60 6.17
C ILE A 168 0.36 5.78 6.71
N HIS A 169 0.78 5.70 7.96
CA HIS A 169 1.55 6.77 8.60
C HIS A 169 2.97 6.87 8.04
N THR A 170 3.63 5.73 7.77
CA THR A 170 4.95 5.70 7.15
C THR A 170 4.92 6.33 5.75
N SER A 171 3.91 5.99 4.93
CA SER A 171 3.73 6.58 3.61
C SER A 171 3.49 8.09 3.69
N THR A 172 2.72 8.54 4.67
CA THR A 172 2.50 9.96 4.94
C THR A 172 3.81 10.68 5.27
N ILE A 173 4.64 10.10 6.15
CA ILE A 173 5.95 10.68 6.50
C ILE A 173 6.84 10.79 5.26
N CYS A 174 7.00 9.71 4.49
CA CYS A 174 7.83 9.72 3.28
C CYS A 174 7.37 10.78 2.28
N LEU A 175 6.06 10.86 2.04
CA LEU A 175 5.47 11.85 1.13
C LEU A 175 5.78 13.28 1.55
N HIS A 176 5.56 13.59 2.83
CA HIS A 176 5.75 14.95 3.34
C HIS A 176 7.22 15.34 3.57
N GLN A 177 8.10 14.38 3.84
CA GLN A 177 9.56 14.65 3.88
C GLN A 177 10.07 15.14 2.52
N ALA A 178 9.60 14.56 1.42
CA ALA A 178 9.96 15.07 0.10
C ALA A 178 9.40 16.47 -0.18
N ALA A 179 8.18 16.75 0.26
CA ALA A 179 7.60 18.09 0.16
C ALA A 179 8.42 19.13 0.96
N ILE A 180 8.84 18.78 2.19
CA ILE A 180 9.70 19.66 3.00
C ILE A 180 11.02 19.93 2.26
N TYR A 181 11.69 18.87 1.78
CA TYR A 181 12.96 19.00 1.07
C TYR A 181 12.82 19.90 -0.17
N LYS A 182 11.78 19.68 -0.99
CA LYS A 182 11.54 20.46 -2.21
C LYS A 182 11.17 21.92 -1.89
N ALA A 183 10.34 22.14 -0.87
CA ALA A 183 9.98 23.49 -0.44
C ALA A 183 11.20 24.28 0.06
N ASP A 184 12.01 23.67 0.91
CA ASP A 184 13.20 24.34 1.47
C ASP A 184 14.26 24.57 0.38
N LYS A 185 14.51 23.60 -0.53
CA LYS A 185 15.45 23.72 -1.66
C LYS A 185 15.09 24.83 -2.63
N ASN A 186 13.80 25.02 -2.90
CA ASN A 186 13.29 25.99 -3.87
C ASN A 186 12.85 27.31 -3.24
N HIS A 187 13.12 27.52 -1.94
CA HIS A 187 12.77 28.74 -1.21
C HIS A 187 11.28 29.09 -1.30
N LEU A 188 10.42 28.08 -1.26
CA LEU A 188 8.96 28.26 -1.26
C LEU A 188 8.49 28.86 0.07
N PRO A 189 7.26 29.42 0.14
CA PRO A 189 6.73 29.96 1.39
C PRO A 189 6.87 28.98 2.56
N ALA A 190 7.35 29.47 3.69
CA ALA A 190 7.61 28.65 4.90
C ALA A 190 6.37 27.89 5.40
N SER A 191 5.16 28.36 5.06
CA SER A 191 3.90 27.69 5.38
C SER A 191 3.81 26.27 4.78
N ILE A 192 4.35 26.06 3.57
CA ILE A 192 4.32 24.75 2.88
C ILE A 192 5.15 23.72 3.65
N SER A 193 6.38 24.10 4.02
CA SER A 193 7.26 23.25 4.83
C SER A 193 6.69 23.01 6.23
N ALA A 194 6.10 24.05 6.85
CA ALA A 194 5.50 23.95 8.17
C ALA A 194 4.30 23.00 8.21
N GLU A 195 3.39 23.07 7.23
CA GLU A 195 2.26 22.16 7.11
C GLU A 195 2.74 20.69 6.97
N SER A 196 3.69 20.44 6.09
CA SER A 196 4.26 19.12 5.90
C SER A 196 4.97 18.59 7.15
N LYS A 197 5.65 19.45 7.92
CA LYS A 197 6.25 19.09 9.22
C LYS A 197 5.20 18.65 10.23
N VAL A 198 4.07 19.35 10.32
CA VAL A 198 2.96 18.98 11.20
C VAL A 198 2.42 17.61 10.81
N ARG A 199 2.22 17.35 9.51
CA ARG A 199 1.78 16.04 9.01
C ARG A 199 2.75 14.92 9.39
N CYS A 200 4.05 15.12 9.23
CA CYS A 200 5.07 14.15 9.63
C CYS A 200 5.04 13.86 11.14
N ILE A 201 4.97 14.91 11.99
CA ILE A 201 4.93 14.75 13.44
C ILE A 201 3.68 14.01 13.89
N THR A 202 2.51 14.34 13.33
CA THR A 202 1.26 13.65 13.63
C THR A 202 1.38 12.17 13.27
N ALA A 203 1.84 11.85 12.06
CA ALA A 203 1.99 10.46 11.62
C ALA A 203 3.02 9.68 12.47
N ALA A 204 4.12 10.32 12.88
CA ALA A 204 5.12 9.71 13.78
C ALA A 204 4.53 9.41 15.17
N ASN A 205 3.71 10.30 15.71
CA ASN A 205 3.02 10.09 16.99
C ASN A 205 2.03 8.92 16.90
N GLU A 206 1.33 8.75 15.78
CA GLU A 206 0.46 7.60 15.55
C GLU A 206 1.25 6.29 15.51
N ILE A 207 2.38 6.25 14.79
CA ILE A 207 3.28 5.07 14.79
C ILE A 207 3.75 4.76 16.22
N ALA A 208 4.21 5.77 16.97
CA ALA A 208 4.62 5.58 18.36
C ALA A 208 3.49 5.06 19.26
N SER A 209 2.26 5.49 19.00
CA SER A 209 1.06 4.99 19.71
C SER A 209 0.78 3.52 19.36
N ILE A 210 0.86 3.16 18.08
CA ILE A 210 0.73 1.76 17.64
C ILE A 210 1.82 0.89 18.29
N MET A 211 3.09 1.33 18.27
CA MET A 211 4.19 0.60 18.89
C MET A 211 3.98 0.38 20.40
N ARG A 212 3.42 1.36 21.10
CA ARG A 212 3.04 1.17 22.53
C ARG A 212 1.94 0.14 22.70
N MET A 213 0.94 0.14 21.83
CA MET A 213 -0.16 -0.86 21.90
C MET A 213 0.33 -2.29 21.70
N ILE A 214 1.33 -2.50 20.81
CA ILE A 214 1.84 -3.84 20.47
C ILE A 214 3.09 -4.25 21.27
N SER A 215 3.58 -3.41 22.18
CA SER A 215 4.85 -3.63 22.91
C SER A 215 4.89 -4.92 23.74
N HIS A 216 3.72 -5.47 24.10
CA HIS A 216 3.57 -6.72 24.86
C HIS A 216 3.33 -7.95 23.96
N MET A 217 3.22 -7.75 22.64
CA MET A 217 2.98 -8.82 21.68
C MET A 217 4.31 -9.39 21.15
N ASP A 218 4.27 -10.62 20.70
CA ASP A 218 5.38 -11.17 19.92
C ASP A 218 5.43 -10.50 18.54
N LEU A 219 6.42 -9.63 18.37
CA LEU A 219 6.59 -8.85 17.14
C LEU A 219 7.21 -9.65 16.00
N SER A 220 7.60 -10.90 16.21
CA SER A 220 8.21 -11.72 15.15
C SER A 220 7.32 -11.85 13.91
N ALA A 221 6.01 -11.96 14.09
CA ALA A 221 5.04 -12.01 13.01
C ALA A 221 4.88 -10.67 12.26
N VAL A 222 5.08 -9.53 12.94
CA VAL A 222 5.05 -8.19 12.33
C VAL A 222 6.38 -7.87 11.67
N CYS A 223 7.49 -8.27 12.29
CA CYS A 223 8.85 -8.05 11.78
C CYS A 223 9.14 -8.83 10.50
N PHE A 224 8.46 -9.96 10.24
CA PHE A 224 8.69 -10.73 9.01
C PHE A 224 8.44 -9.92 7.74
N MET A 225 7.55 -8.92 7.80
CA MET A 225 7.30 -7.98 6.71
C MET A 225 8.30 -6.81 6.66
N PHE A 226 9.09 -6.60 7.74
CA PHE A 226 10.09 -5.53 7.84
C PHE A 226 11.54 -6.03 7.75
N ASN A 227 11.78 -7.33 7.53
CA ASN A 227 13.12 -7.87 7.37
C ASN A 227 13.75 -7.45 6.04
N PHE A 228 14.02 -6.15 5.93
CA PHE A 228 15.00 -5.67 4.98
C PHE A 228 16.39 -5.94 5.59
N PRO A 229 17.28 -6.63 4.89
CA PRO A 229 18.65 -6.66 5.32
C PRO A 229 19.14 -5.22 5.42
N ALA A 230 19.57 -4.81 6.61
CA ALA A 230 20.29 -3.56 6.77
C ALA A 230 21.46 -3.63 5.80
N SER A 231 21.47 -2.75 4.80
CA SER A 231 22.62 -2.61 3.91
C SER A 231 23.83 -2.26 4.74
N PRO A 232 24.98 -2.90 4.49
CA PRO A 232 26.21 -2.61 5.19
C PRO A 232 26.69 -1.18 4.95
#